data_c2c19fcaa2fbf4c4cc7d41989079c1c1
#
_entry.id   c2c19fcaa2fbf4c4cc7d41989079c1c1
#
_cell.length_a   1.000
_cell.length_b   1.000
_cell.length_c   1.000
_cell.angle_alpha   90.00
_cell.angle_beta   90.00
_cell.angle_gamma   90.00
#
_symmetry.space_group_name_H-M   'P 1'
#
loop_
_entity.id
_entity.type
_entity.pdbx_description
1 polymer ?
#
loop_
_entity_poly.entity_id
_entity_poly.type
_entity_poly.pdbx_seq_one_letter_code
_entity_poly.pdbx_strand_id
1 'polypeptide(L)'
;QLNLKASTGELSQGSGEVKVALDAKAVPATLTLTSTFENVHGLSGQPTYPRSGFISLQSQGQSEAALAANTSGLIFLKLGAGPFDYEDSVLLTANLASAVFQTLIPGIEKKKPKIQCGVTVALFKDGKGVTPYGFAARTNDANLLGQVHIDLGEETLQMSLDSRGRKGVGLSVSSIFSNTVQIKGPLTDPGIVPDATGLLWRGWAAVMTGGLSVLGETLFKRVLASENPCTSIEDLISKELCPSNPIAASSPLVCPAT
;
A
#
# COMPACT_ATOMS: atom_id res chain seq x y z
N GLN A 1 29.75 12.17 -4.01
CA GLN A 1 28.81 11.13 -3.52
C GLN A 1 28.56 11.36 -2.05
N LEU A 2 27.33 11.70 -1.70
CA LEU A 2 26.86 11.71 -0.32
C LEU A 2 26.23 10.35 -0.06
N ASN A 3 26.98 9.42 0.55
CA ASN A 3 26.45 8.13 1.00
C ASN A 3 25.99 8.31 2.45
N LEU A 4 24.74 8.58 2.67
CA LEU A 4 24.11 8.53 3.98
C LEU A 4 23.74 7.06 4.28
N LYS A 5 24.61 6.36 5.01
CA LYS A 5 24.21 5.15 5.71
C LYS A 5 23.59 5.57 7.04
N ALA A 6 22.28 5.63 7.11
CA ALA A 6 21.62 5.62 8.40
C ALA A 6 21.61 4.17 8.88
N SER A 7 22.58 3.82 9.73
CA SER A 7 22.54 2.55 10.44
C SER A 7 21.44 2.63 11.52
N THR A 8 20.64 1.59 11.55
CA THR A 8 19.68 1.17 12.54
C THR A 8 19.97 1.72 13.93
N GLY A 9 19.19 2.72 14.36
CA GLY A 9 18.91 2.85 15.78
C GLY A 9 18.09 1.62 16.19
N GLU A 10 18.37 1.04 17.35
CA GLU A 10 17.50 0.03 17.94
C GLU A 10 16.10 0.66 18.09
N LEU A 11 15.25 0.41 17.11
CA LEU A 11 13.83 0.56 17.27
C LEU A 11 13.44 -0.42 18.36
N SER A 12 12.65 -0.02 19.31
CA SER A 12 12.35 -0.78 20.53
C SER A 12 11.92 -2.23 20.28
N GLN A 13 11.54 -2.58 19.06
CA GLN A 13 11.32 -3.93 18.55
C GLN A 13 11.42 -3.90 17.01
N GLY A 14 12.16 -4.85 16.43
CA GLY A 14 12.34 -5.00 14.99
C GLY A 14 13.75 -4.65 14.51
N SER A 15 14.01 -4.91 13.25
CA SER A 15 15.27 -4.59 12.58
C SER A 15 15.02 -3.90 11.24
N GLY A 16 15.96 -3.08 10.80
CA GLY A 16 15.83 -2.43 9.50
C GLY A 16 17.14 -1.79 9.04
N GLU A 17 17.28 -1.65 7.74
CA GLU A 17 18.37 -0.94 7.10
C GLU A 17 17.80 0.04 6.08
N VAL A 18 18.33 1.26 6.05
CA VAL A 18 18.01 2.26 5.05
C VAL A 18 19.30 2.73 4.40
N LYS A 19 19.34 2.69 3.07
CA LYS A 19 20.45 3.20 2.27
C LYS A 19 19.92 4.29 1.34
N VAL A 20 20.48 5.47 1.43
CA VAL A 20 20.22 6.59 0.52
C VAL A 20 21.52 6.94 -0.18
N ALA A 21 21.53 6.95 -1.50
CA ALA A 21 22.68 7.40 -2.29
C ALA A 21 22.21 8.53 -3.21
N LEU A 22 22.89 9.68 -3.12
CA LEU A 22 22.70 10.81 -4.01
C LEU A 22 24.00 11.08 -4.76
N ASP A 23 23.97 11.01 -6.09
CA ASP A 23 25.05 11.48 -6.95
C ASP A 23 24.64 12.81 -7.60
N ALA A 24 25.02 13.90 -6.94
CA ALA A 24 24.76 15.26 -7.41
C ALA A 24 25.73 15.73 -8.53
N LYS A 25 26.78 14.92 -8.86
CA LYS A 25 27.68 15.21 -9.97
C LYS A 25 27.20 14.61 -11.29
N ALA A 26 26.32 13.62 -11.23
CA ALA A 26 25.66 13.12 -12.42
C ALA A 26 24.76 14.21 -13.03
N VAL A 27 24.63 14.21 -14.34
CA VAL A 27 23.77 15.15 -15.06
C VAL A 27 22.82 14.34 -15.94
N PRO A 28 21.53 14.21 -15.53
CA PRO A 28 20.89 14.71 -14.30
C PRO A 28 21.40 14.02 -13.02
N ALA A 29 21.24 14.66 -11.86
CA ALA A 29 21.53 14.04 -10.56
C ALA A 29 20.71 12.78 -10.35
N THR A 30 21.29 11.76 -9.69
CA THR A 30 20.60 10.50 -9.43
C THR A 30 20.41 10.26 -7.95
N LEU A 31 19.24 9.80 -7.56
CA LEU A 31 18.87 9.41 -6.19
C LEU A 31 18.46 7.94 -6.17
N THR A 32 19.04 7.19 -5.24
CA THR A 32 18.62 5.80 -4.98
C THR A 32 18.27 5.67 -3.51
N LEU A 33 17.12 5.08 -3.22
CA LEU A 33 16.64 4.73 -1.89
C LEU A 33 16.39 3.23 -1.84
N THR A 34 17.07 2.54 -0.93
CA THR A 34 16.76 1.15 -0.59
C THR A 34 16.54 1.03 0.91
N SER A 35 15.50 0.30 1.30
CA SER A 35 15.20 0.03 2.69
C SER A 35 14.63 -1.37 2.84
N THR A 36 15.05 -2.06 3.87
CA THR A 36 14.47 -3.33 4.32
C THR A 36 14.24 -3.22 5.81
N PHE A 37 13.04 -3.56 6.26
CA PHE A 37 12.71 -3.55 7.69
C PHE A 37 11.78 -4.72 8.01
N GLU A 38 11.96 -5.30 9.20
CA GLU A 38 11.21 -6.45 9.65
C GLU A 38 10.72 -6.26 11.09
N ASN A 39 9.44 -6.57 11.30
CA ASN A 39 8.79 -6.54 12.61
C ASN A 39 8.95 -5.21 13.36
N VAL A 40 9.02 -4.10 12.64
CA VAL A 40 9.16 -2.76 13.21
C VAL A 40 7.81 -2.32 13.77
N HIS A 41 7.80 -1.98 15.06
CA HIS A 41 6.65 -1.39 15.75
C HIS A 41 6.72 0.15 15.72
N GLY A 42 5.60 0.81 15.94
CA GLY A 42 5.56 2.29 15.93
C GLY A 42 6.47 2.93 16.97
N LEU A 43 6.98 4.11 16.66
CA LEU A 43 7.91 4.88 17.50
C LEU A 43 7.28 5.42 18.79
N SER A 44 5.96 5.37 18.92
CA SER A 44 5.21 6.01 20.02
C SER A 44 5.18 5.22 21.34
N GLY A 45 5.86 4.07 21.42
CA GLY A 45 5.83 3.22 22.63
C GLY A 45 4.48 2.55 22.90
N GLN A 46 3.48 2.78 22.07
CA GLN A 46 2.18 2.11 22.14
C GLN A 46 2.26 0.75 21.43
N PRO A 47 1.55 -0.29 21.91
CA PRO A 47 1.48 -1.56 21.21
C PRO A 47 0.78 -1.38 19.86
N THR A 48 1.59 -1.27 18.80
CA THR A 48 1.14 -1.18 17.43
C THR A 48 1.34 -2.52 16.72
N TYR A 49 0.75 -2.67 15.53
CA TYR A 49 0.98 -3.84 14.70
C TYR A 49 2.41 -3.82 14.11
N PRO A 50 3.09 -4.99 14.03
CA PRO A 50 4.41 -5.07 13.40
C PRO A 50 4.32 -4.78 11.90
N ARG A 51 5.32 -4.07 11.39
CA ARG A 51 5.45 -3.70 9.98
C ARG A 51 6.72 -4.31 9.44
N SER A 52 6.62 -4.93 8.27
CA SER A 52 7.77 -5.41 7.50
C SER A 52 7.66 -4.88 6.09
N GLY A 53 8.77 -4.55 5.48
CA GLY A 53 8.73 -4.00 4.14
C GLY A 53 10.07 -3.95 3.44
N PHE A 54 9.96 -3.74 2.15
CA PHE A 54 11.08 -3.55 1.25
C PHE A 54 10.78 -2.36 0.33
N ILE A 55 11.72 -1.45 0.22
CA ILE A 55 11.67 -0.27 -0.63
C ILE A 55 12.90 -0.29 -1.51
N SER A 56 12.71 -0.17 -2.81
CA SER A 56 13.79 0.03 -3.77
C SER A 56 13.30 1.03 -4.82
N LEU A 57 13.72 2.26 -4.67
CA LEU A 57 13.37 3.37 -5.55
C LEU A 57 14.62 4.01 -6.12
N GLN A 58 14.54 4.39 -7.38
CA GLN A 58 15.56 5.19 -8.06
C GLN A 58 14.90 6.35 -8.78
N SER A 59 15.60 7.45 -8.86
CA SER A 59 15.14 8.66 -9.53
C SER A 59 16.30 9.44 -10.13
N GLN A 60 15.98 10.30 -11.11
CA GLN A 60 16.94 11.23 -11.70
C GLN A 60 16.27 12.57 -11.99
N GLY A 61 16.96 13.66 -11.70
CA GLY A 61 16.39 14.99 -11.91
C GLY A 61 17.33 16.10 -11.45
N GLN A 62 17.02 17.34 -11.85
CA GLN A 62 17.75 18.53 -11.44
C GLN A 62 17.01 19.36 -10.39
N SER A 63 15.82 18.94 -10.01
CA SER A 63 14.98 19.54 -8.96
C SER A 63 14.21 18.46 -8.22
N GLU A 64 13.65 18.79 -7.07
CA GLU A 64 12.80 17.89 -6.29
C GLU A 64 11.61 17.39 -7.10
N ALA A 65 10.93 18.30 -7.83
CA ALA A 65 9.82 17.94 -8.71
C ALA A 65 10.25 17.00 -9.84
N ALA A 66 11.44 17.23 -10.44
CA ALA A 66 11.98 16.34 -11.47
C ALA A 66 12.35 14.95 -10.89
N LEU A 67 12.92 14.91 -9.68
CA LEU A 67 13.17 13.66 -8.98
C LEU A 67 11.86 12.91 -8.69
N ALA A 68 10.84 13.60 -8.19
CA ALA A 68 9.53 13.00 -7.94
C ALA A 68 8.91 12.42 -9.24
N ALA A 69 8.88 13.21 -10.30
CA ALA A 69 8.31 12.84 -11.61
C ALA A 69 9.05 11.70 -12.34
N ASN A 70 10.30 11.43 -11.98
CA ASN A 70 11.10 10.36 -12.59
C ASN A 70 11.38 9.18 -11.63
N THR A 71 10.65 9.09 -10.53
CA THR A 71 10.80 7.99 -9.58
C THR A 71 10.31 6.68 -10.17
N SER A 72 11.16 5.64 -10.11
CA SER A 72 10.83 4.29 -10.54
C SER A 72 11.30 3.26 -9.52
N GLY A 73 10.61 2.13 -9.41
CA GLY A 73 10.99 1.06 -8.48
C GLY A 73 9.80 0.37 -7.83
N LEU A 74 10.01 -0.12 -6.61
CA LEU A 74 9.06 -0.97 -5.90
C LEU A 74 9.01 -0.61 -4.41
N ILE A 75 7.80 -0.64 -3.86
CA ILE A 75 7.53 -0.62 -2.41
C ILE A 75 6.68 -1.85 -2.08
N PHE A 76 7.16 -2.69 -1.19
CA PHE A 76 6.40 -3.78 -0.59
C PHE A 76 6.17 -3.49 0.89
N LEU A 77 4.96 -3.70 1.38
CA LEU A 77 4.59 -3.51 2.77
C LEU A 77 3.73 -4.68 3.25
N LYS A 78 4.09 -5.21 4.41
CA LYS A 78 3.35 -6.23 5.14
C LYS A 78 3.08 -5.75 6.56
N LEU A 79 1.84 -5.92 7.02
CA LEU A 79 1.38 -5.58 8.35
C LEU A 79 1.01 -6.85 9.09
N GLY A 80 1.51 -7.02 10.30
CA GLY A 80 1.12 -8.10 11.19
C GLY A 80 -0.12 -7.76 12.02
N ALA A 81 -0.46 -8.65 12.94
CA ALA A 81 -1.63 -8.48 13.79
C ALA A 81 -1.39 -7.45 14.90
N GLY A 82 -2.38 -6.59 15.15
CA GLY A 82 -2.34 -5.61 16.23
C GLY A 82 -3.47 -4.59 16.18
N PRO A 83 -3.56 -3.74 17.20
CA PRO A 83 -4.51 -2.62 17.19
C PRO A 83 -4.10 -1.61 16.10
N PHE A 84 -5.07 -1.10 15.35
CA PHE A 84 -4.84 -0.06 14.36
C PHE A 84 -5.19 1.31 14.96
N ASP A 85 -4.23 2.22 14.93
CA ASP A 85 -4.48 3.61 15.23
C ASP A 85 -4.57 4.42 13.93
N TYR A 86 -5.56 5.28 13.82
CA TYR A 86 -5.74 6.12 12.63
C TYR A 86 -4.59 7.12 12.44
N GLU A 87 -3.93 7.51 13.54
CA GLU A 87 -2.75 8.37 13.51
C GLU A 87 -1.54 7.70 12.86
N ASP A 88 -1.51 6.35 12.84
CA ASP A 88 -0.46 5.56 12.19
C ASP A 88 -0.63 5.45 10.67
N SER A 89 -1.66 6.04 10.09
CA SER A 89 -1.89 6.00 8.65
C SER A 89 -0.84 6.86 7.92
N VAL A 90 -0.16 6.27 6.95
CA VAL A 90 0.90 6.94 6.18
C VAL A 90 0.34 7.78 5.03
N LEU A 91 -0.79 7.35 4.45
CA LEU A 91 -1.35 7.96 3.24
C LEU A 91 -2.56 8.87 3.51
N LEU A 92 -3.14 8.76 4.70
CA LEU A 92 -4.38 9.47 5.03
C LEU A 92 -4.21 10.18 6.37
N THR A 93 -4.80 11.37 6.49
CA THR A 93 -4.91 11.99 7.82
C THR A 93 -5.75 11.12 8.75
N ALA A 94 -5.54 11.22 10.06
CA ALA A 94 -6.29 10.44 11.05
C ALA A 94 -7.81 10.59 10.91
N ASN A 95 -8.27 11.80 10.62
CA ASN A 95 -9.69 12.10 10.42
C ASN A 95 -10.25 11.41 9.16
N LEU A 96 -9.49 11.46 8.05
CA LEU A 96 -9.89 10.82 6.81
C LEU A 96 -9.86 9.29 6.95
N ALA A 97 -8.82 8.74 7.56
CA ALA A 97 -8.73 7.31 7.84
C ALA A 97 -9.92 6.84 8.69
N SER A 98 -10.27 7.58 9.75
CA SER A 98 -11.44 7.28 10.59
C SER A 98 -12.74 7.31 9.79
N ALA A 99 -12.97 8.35 8.98
CA ALA A 99 -14.17 8.48 8.13
C ALA A 99 -14.30 7.33 7.11
N VAL A 100 -13.16 6.93 6.49
CA VAL A 100 -13.10 5.80 5.57
C VAL A 100 -13.48 4.50 6.27
N PHE A 101 -12.91 4.22 7.44
CA PHE A 101 -13.24 3.00 8.20
C PHE A 101 -14.69 2.96 8.65
N GLN A 102 -15.26 4.08 9.11
CA GLN A 102 -16.67 4.17 9.47
C GLN A 102 -17.61 3.90 8.29
N THR A 103 -17.24 4.39 7.11
CA THR A 103 -18.01 4.14 5.88
C THR A 103 -17.93 2.68 5.43
N LEU A 104 -16.73 2.09 5.51
CA LEU A 104 -16.46 0.72 5.06
C LEU A 104 -16.98 -0.34 6.03
N ILE A 105 -16.99 -0.06 7.33
CA ILE A 105 -17.37 -0.99 8.38
C ILE A 105 -18.42 -0.33 9.30
N PRO A 106 -19.71 -0.38 8.94
CA PRO A 106 -20.76 0.22 9.75
C PRO A 106 -20.78 -0.34 11.18
N GLY A 107 -20.88 0.53 12.17
CA GLY A 107 -20.91 0.16 13.59
C GLY A 107 -19.55 0.08 14.27
N ILE A 108 -18.44 0.39 13.57
CA ILE A 108 -17.09 0.43 14.15
C ILE A 108 -16.84 1.65 15.04
N GLU A 109 -17.76 2.60 15.06
CA GLU A 109 -17.63 3.92 15.72
C GLU A 109 -17.15 3.87 17.18
N LYS A 110 -17.36 2.74 17.86
CA LYS A 110 -17.04 2.57 19.29
C LYS A 110 -15.78 1.75 19.57
N LYS A 111 -15.10 1.20 18.56
CA LYS A 111 -13.94 0.34 18.75
C LYS A 111 -12.87 0.63 17.70
N LYS A 112 -11.61 0.79 18.14
CA LYS A 112 -10.47 0.79 17.20
C LYS A 112 -10.41 -0.57 16.50
N PRO A 113 -10.29 -0.61 15.15
CA PRO A 113 -10.17 -1.88 14.44
C PRO A 113 -8.89 -2.61 14.85
N LYS A 114 -8.96 -3.94 14.89
CA LYS A 114 -7.76 -4.78 15.05
C LYS A 114 -7.41 -5.36 13.68
N ILE A 115 -6.25 -4.99 13.18
CA ILE A 115 -5.68 -5.60 11.97
C ILE A 115 -5.25 -7.02 12.33
N GLN A 116 -5.54 -7.98 11.46
CA GLN A 116 -5.04 -9.35 11.52
C GLN A 116 -3.89 -9.56 10.53
N CYS A 117 -3.96 -8.92 9.39
CA CYS A 117 -2.89 -8.80 8.41
C CYS A 117 -3.15 -7.62 7.46
N GLY A 118 -2.10 -7.18 6.81
CA GLY A 118 -2.16 -6.28 5.66
C GLY A 118 -1.01 -6.57 4.71
N VAL A 119 -1.22 -6.41 3.41
CA VAL A 119 -0.18 -6.60 2.40
C VAL A 119 -0.45 -5.75 1.17
N THR A 120 0.60 -5.19 0.61
CA THR A 120 0.57 -4.50 -0.67
C THR A 120 1.94 -4.49 -1.33
N VAL A 121 1.93 -4.38 -2.65
CA VAL A 121 3.09 -3.98 -3.44
C VAL A 121 2.68 -2.83 -4.35
N ALA A 122 3.48 -1.79 -4.36
CA ALA A 122 3.34 -0.67 -5.28
C ALA A 122 4.53 -0.65 -6.25
N LEU A 123 4.24 -0.53 -7.52
CA LEU A 123 5.22 -0.37 -8.59
C LEU A 123 5.21 1.08 -9.05
N PHE A 124 6.38 1.66 -9.15
CA PHE A 124 6.58 3.03 -9.64
C PHE A 124 7.30 3.00 -10.98
N LYS A 125 6.81 3.79 -11.91
CA LYS A 125 7.45 4.06 -13.20
C LYS A 125 7.21 5.52 -13.58
N ASP A 126 8.29 6.25 -13.78
CA ASP A 126 8.25 7.65 -14.21
C ASP A 126 7.30 8.50 -13.31
N GLY A 127 7.51 8.43 -12.00
CA GLY A 127 6.73 9.14 -10.97
C GLY A 127 5.33 8.61 -10.71
N LYS A 128 4.86 7.64 -11.49
CA LYS A 128 3.52 7.07 -11.35
C LYS A 128 3.56 5.73 -10.63
N GLY A 129 2.88 5.68 -9.49
CA GLY A 129 2.79 4.52 -8.62
C GLY A 129 1.43 3.83 -8.73
N VAL A 130 1.42 2.51 -8.84
CA VAL A 130 0.21 1.69 -8.84
C VAL A 130 0.37 0.46 -7.97
N THR A 131 -0.72 -0.02 -7.38
CA THR A 131 -0.77 -1.32 -6.71
C THR A 131 -1.38 -2.35 -7.65
N PRO A 132 -0.58 -3.10 -8.45
CA PRO A 132 -1.09 -3.95 -9.53
C PRO A 132 -1.99 -5.09 -9.01
N TYR A 133 -1.70 -5.60 -7.82
CA TYR A 133 -2.50 -6.64 -7.16
C TYR A 133 -3.44 -6.08 -6.10
N GLY A 134 -3.52 -4.75 -5.99
CA GLY A 134 -4.21 -4.05 -4.93
C GLY A 134 -3.43 -4.07 -3.61
N PHE A 135 -4.04 -3.51 -2.58
CA PHE A 135 -3.65 -3.78 -1.21
C PHE A 135 -4.77 -4.56 -0.52
N ALA A 136 -4.42 -5.50 0.32
CA ALA A 136 -5.38 -6.25 1.13
C ALA A 136 -5.12 -5.99 2.61
N ALA A 137 -6.19 -5.87 3.36
CA ALA A 137 -6.14 -5.92 4.81
C ALA A 137 -7.31 -6.75 5.36
N ARG A 138 -7.05 -7.42 6.46
CA ARG A 138 -8.04 -8.19 7.19
C ARG A 138 -8.12 -7.64 8.60
N THR A 139 -9.34 -7.34 9.03
CA THR A 139 -9.64 -6.96 10.40
C THR A 139 -10.47 -8.06 11.08
N ASN A 140 -10.80 -7.87 12.36
CA ASN A 140 -11.73 -8.77 13.04
C ASN A 140 -13.12 -8.77 12.35
N ASP A 141 -13.53 -7.63 11.80
CA ASP A 141 -14.90 -7.39 11.37
C ASP A 141 -15.08 -7.49 9.85
N ALA A 142 -14.05 -7.19 9.08
CA ALA A 142 -14.12 -7.16 7.62
C ALA A 142 -12.80 -7.51 6.93
N ASN A 143 -12.92 -7.98 5.69
CA ASN A 143 -11.85 -7.97 4.70
C ASN A 143 -11.93 -6.64 3.94
N LEU A 144 -10.78 -6.03 3.70
CA LEU A 144 -10.62 -4.81 2.93
C LEU A 144 -9.74 -5.11 1.74
N LEU A 145 -10.11 -4.60 0.60
CA LEU A 145 -9.30 -4.66 -0.61
C LEU A 145 -9.36 -3.31 -1.31
N GLY A 146 -8.24 -2.83 -1.79
CA GLY A 146 -8.18 -1.56 -2.45
C GLY A 146 -7.16 -1.51 -3.56
N GLN A 147 -7.23 -0.45 -4.34
CA GLN A 147 -6.24 -0.09 -5.34
C GLN A 147 -5.82 1.35 -5.12
N VAL A 148 -4.55 1.61 -5.34
CA VAL A 148 -3.96 2.92 -5.14
C VAL A 148 -3.22 3.33 -6.42
N HIS A 149 -3.43 4.58 -6.81
CA HIS A 149 -2.69 5.25 -7.87
C HIS A 149 -2.13 6.55 -7.30
N ILE A 150 -0.85 6.75 -7.49
CA ILE A 150 -0.14 7.94 -7.06
C ILE A 150 0.55 8.54 -8.28
N ASP A 151 0.43 9.83 -8.47
CA ASP A 151 1.25 10.58 -9.41
C ASP A 151 2.10 11.56 -8.61
N LEU A 152 3.40 11.27 -8.51
CA LEU A 152 4.35 12.09 -7.76
C LEU A 152 4.69 13.40 -8.49
N GLY A 153 4.57 13.41 -9.83
CA GLY A 153 4.79 14.61 -10.63
C GLY A 153 3.66 15.62 -10.48
N GLU A 154 2.42 15.14 -10.43
CA GLU A 154 1.21 15.94 -10.24
C GLU A 154 0.79 16.03 -8.77
N GLU A 155 1.53 15.37 -7.87
CA GLU A 155 1.26 15.30 -6.43
C GLU A 155 -0.18 14.87 -6.11
N THR A 156 -0.71 13.87 -6.83
CA THR A 156 -2.09 13.41 -6.68
C THR A 156 -2.19 11.96 -6.23
N LEU A 157 -3.27 11.67 -5.49
CA LEU A 157 -3.69 10.36 -5.04
C LEU A 157 -5.07 10.01 -5.57
N GLN A 158 -5.22 8.78 -6.04
CA GLN A 158 -6.52 8.15 -6.27
C GLN A 158 -6.51 6.78 -5.60
N MET A 159 -7.50 6.52 -4.75
CA MET A 159 -7.63 5.26 -4.05
C MET A 159 -9.09 4.79 -4.10
N SER A 160 -9.28 3.50 -4.33
CA SER A 160 -10.57 2.84 -4.19
C SER A 160 -10.45 1.74 -3.14
N LEU A 161 -11.43 1.68 -2.27
CA LEU A 161 -11.48 0.75 -1.16
C LEU A 161 -12.82 0.03 -1.16
N ASP A 162 -12.77 -1.30 -1.16
CA ASP A 162 -13.94 -2.17 -0.99
C ASP A 162 -13.83 -2.93 0.33
N SER A 163 -14.95 -3.10 1.00
CA SER A 163 -15.03 -3.90 2.21
C SER A 163 -16.03 -5.05 2.06
N ARG A 164 -15.74 -6.16 2.74
CA ARG A 164 -16.65 -7.27 2.89
C ARG A 164 -16.70 -7.71 4.34
N GLY A 165 -17.88 -7.64 4.96
CA GLY A 165 -18.12 -8.11 6.32
C GLY A 165 -17.80 -9.60 6.45
N ARG A 166 -17.21 -10.00 7.59
CA ARG A 166 -16.89 -11.40 7.91
C ARG A 166 -18.07 -12.05 8.64
N LYS A 167 -18.38 -13.30 8.30
CA LYS A 167 -19.44 -14.07 8.99
C LYS A 167 -19.07 -14.29 10.47
N GLY A 168 -20.02 -14.05 11.35
CA GLY A 168 -19.88 -14.35 12.79
C GLY A 168 -19.81 -13.11 13.71
N VAL A 169 -19.77 -11.91 13.18
CA VAL A 169 -19.79 -10.66 13.97
C VAL A 169 -21.20 -10.07 13.94
N GLY A 170 -22.17 -10.69 14.64
CA GLY A 170 -23.44 -10.06 15.04
C GLY A 170 -24.32 -9.35 13.97
N LEU A 171 -23.97 -9.48 12.70
CA LEU A 171 -24.68 -8.86 11.59
C LEU A 171 -25.62 -9.89 10.97
N SER A 172 -26.92 -9.56 10.95
CA SER A 172 -27.94 -10.35 10.26
C SER A 172 -27.52 -10.57 8.80
N VAL A 173 -27.87 -11.75 8.27
CA VAL A 173 -27.54 -12.27 6.94
C VAL A 173 -27.92 -11.34 5.76
N SER A 174 -28.66 -10.27 6.00
CA SER A 174 -29.10 -9.29 5.02
C SER A 174 -28.07 -8.20 4.69
N SER A 175 -26.94 -8.13 5.39
CA SER A 175 -25.95 -7.07 5.22
C SER A 175 -24.60 -7.58 4.74
N ILE A 176 -24.57 -8.31 3.62
CA ILE A 176 -23.35 -8.44 2.84
C ILE A 176 -23.18 -7.11 2.08
N PHE A 177 -22.85 -6.06 2.81
CA PHE A 177 -22.56 -4.77 2.19
C PHE A 177 -21.15 -4.84 1.60
N SER A 178 -21.05 -4.72 0.30
CA SER A 178 -19.83 -4.25 -0.34
C SER A 178 -19.92 -2.73 -0.39
N ASN A 179 -19.34 -2.07 0.60
CA ASN A 179 -19.23 -0.62 0.56
C ASN A 179 -17.95 -0.25 -0.17
N THR A 180 -18.09 0.55 -1.20
CA THR A 180 -16.97 1.12 -1.94
C THR A 180 -16.77 2.57 -1.52
N VAL A 181 -15.54 2.94 -1.20
CA VAL A 181 -15.13 4.32 -0.91
C VAL A 181 -14.07 4.72 -1.92
N GLN A 182 -14.24 5.88 -2.53
CA GLN A 182 -13.23 6.49 -3.37
C GLN A 182 -12.62 7.71 -2.69
N ILE A 183 -11.30 7.81 -2.75
CA ILE A 183 -10.51 8.91 -2.22
C ILE A 183 -9.73 9.50 -3.39
N LYS A 184 -9.80 10.82 -3.56
CA LYS A 184 -9.06 11.54 -4.59
C LYS A 184 -8.62 12.89 -4.08
N GLY A 185 -7.53 13.38 -4.63
CA GLY A 185 -7.07 14.75 -4.39
C GLY A 185 -5.55 14.86 -4.35
N PRO A 186 -5.06 16.04 -3.97
CA PRO A 186 -3.65 16.24 -3.71
C PRO A 186 -3.12 15.28 -2.65
N LEU A 187 -1.85 14.86 -2.74
CA LEU A 187 -1.22 14.01 -1.72
C LEU A 187 -1.26 14.62 -0.32
N THR A 188 -1.27 15.94 -0.25
CA THR A 188 -1.30 16.70 1.01
C THR A 188 -2.69 16.79 1.64
N ASP A 189 -3.77 16.69 0.83
CA ASP A 189 -5.15 16.82 1.31
C ASP A 189 -6.13 16.02 0.44
N PRO A 190 -6.03 14.67 0.42
CA PRO A 190 -6.98 13.83 -0.28
C PRO A 190 -8.34 13.79 0.44
N GLY A 191 -9.42 13.68 -0.32
CA GLY A 191 -10.79 13.64 0.21
C GLY A 191 -11.62 12.47 -0.30
N ILE A 192 -12.69 12.13 0.44
CA ILE A 192 -13.67 11.15 -0.01
C ILE A 192 -14.51 11.79 -1.10
N VAL A 193 -14.63 11.11 -2.23
CA VAL A 193 -15.48 11.54 -3.35
C VAL A 193 -16.66 10.58 -3.50
N PRO A 194 -17.86 11.08 -3.81
CA PRO A 194 -19.00 10.23 -4.13
C PRO A 194 -18.67 9.34 -5.34
N ASP A 195 -19.03 8.07 -5.28
CA ASP A 195 -18.92 7.17 -6.42
C ASP A 195 -19.99 7.54 -7.46
N ALA A 196 -19.68 8.51 -8.31
CA ALA A 196 -20.59 8.94 -9.35
C ALA A 196 -20.64 7.97 -10.55
N THR A 197 -19.59 7.20 -10.80
CA THR A 197 -19.56 6.21 -11.89
C THR A 197 -18.36 5.27 -11.69
N GLY A 198 -18.57 4.01 -11.39
CA GLY A 198 -17.53 2.96 -11.38
C GLY A 198 -16.78 2.75 -12.71
N LEU A 199 -16.90 3.68 -13.64
CA LEU A 199 -16.32 3.65 -14.98
C LEU A 199 -14.89 4.22 -15.08
N LEU A 200 -14.48 5.10 -14.16
CA LEU A 200 -13.16 5.75 -14.24
C LEU A 200 -11.99 4.81 -13.97
N TRP A 201 -12.22 3.70 -13.26
CA TRP A 201 -11.21 2.69 -12.96
C TRP A 201 -10.74 1.88 -14.18
N ARG A 202 -11.63 1.67 -15.15
CA ARG A 202 -11.38 0.74 -16.28
C ARG A 202 -10.39 1.25 -17.30
N GLY A 203 -10.22 2.57 -17.43
CA GLY A 203 -9.37 3.18 -18.45
C GLY A 203 -7.90 3.36 -18.04
N TRP A 204 -7.63 3.73 -16.80
CA TRP A 204 -6.27 4.08 -16.33
C TRP A 204 -5.39 2.87 -16.06
N ALA A 205 -5.95 1.81 -15.50
CA ALA A 205 -5.21 0.60 -15.19
C ALA A 205 -4.58 -0.05 -16.43
N ALA A 206 -5.26 -0.03 -17.57
CA ALA A 206 -4.76 -0.63 -18.81
C ALA A 206 -3.61 0.16 -19.43
N VAL A 207 -3.58 1.48 -19.25
CA VAL A 207 -2.55 2.35 -19.88
C VAL A 207 -1.23 2.29 -19.12
N MET A 208 -1.27 2.17 -17.78
CA MET A 208 -0.09 2.32 -16.94
C MET A 208 0.71 1.04 -16.73
N THR A 209 0.14 -0.11 -16.95
CA THR A 209 0.77 -1.40 -16.64
C THR A 209 1.13 -2.21 -17.87
N GLY A 210 0.99 -1.63 -19.08
CA GLY A 210 1.27 -2.36 -20.31
C GLY A 210 0.45 -3.65 -20.46
N GLY A 211 -0.75 -3.68 -19.92
CA GLY A 211 -1.63 -4.84 -19.99
C GLY A 211 -1.56 -5.80 -18.79
N LEU A 212 -0.64 -5.60 -17.86
CA LEU A 212 -0.50 -6.46 -16.66
C LEU A 212 -1.50 -6.17 -15.53
N SER A 213 -2.20 -5.07 -15.57
CA SER A 213 -3.00 -4.60 -14.41
C SER A 213 -4.47 -4.90 -14.47
N VAL A 214 -4.91 -5.72 -15.36
CA VAL A 214 -6.29 -6.20 -15.28
C VAL A 214 -6.31 -7.48 -14.46
N LEU A 215 -6.06 -7.38 -13.16
CA LEU A 215 -6.77 -8.27 -12.27
C LEU A 215 -8.24 -7.97 -12.51
N GLY A 216 -8.83 -8.72 -13.43
CA GLY A 216 -10.20 -8.48 -13.83
C GLY A 216 -11.07 -8.42 -12.59
N GLU A 217 -12.13 -7.64 -12.61
CA GLU A 217 -13.12 -7.48 -11.53
C GLU A 217 -13.47 -8.81 -10.85
N THR A 218 -13.40 -9.91 -11.58
CA THR A 218 -13.62 -11.28 -11.09
C THR A 218 -12.55 -11.72 -10.09
N LEU A 219 -11.27 -11.44 -10.34
CA LEU A 219 -10.20 -11.85 -9.44
C LEU A 219 -10.19 -10.97 -8.20
N PHE A 220 -10.42 -9.66 -8.36
CA PHE A 220 -10.58 -8.73 -7.24
C PHE A 220 -11.72 -9.19 -6.30
N LYS A 221 -12.90 -9.49 -6.84
CA LYS A 221 -14.02 -10.02 -6.07
C LYS A 221 -13.69 -11.36 -5.40
N ARG A 222 -12.92 -12.23 -6.06
CA ARG A 222 -12.49 -13.52 -5.50
C ARG A 222 -11.54 -13.33 -4.32
N VAL A 223 -10.56 -12.43 -4.43
CA VAL A 223 -9.64 -12.10 -3.33
C VAL A 223 -10.40 -11.51 -2.15
N LEU A 224 -11.29 -10.54 -2.39
CA LEU A 224 -12.12 -9.93 -1.34
C LEU A 224 -13.03 -10.96 -0.64
N ALA A 225 -13.47 -11.97 -1.38
CA ALA A 225 -14.33 -13.07 -0.89
C ALA A 225 -13.55 -14.18 -0.16
N SER A 226 -12.22 -14.20 -0.26
CA SER A 226 -11.39 -15.23 0.36
C SER A 226 -11.43 -15.16 1.88
N GLU A 227 -11.11 -16.25 2.56
CA GLU A 227 -10.97 -16.24 4.02
C GLU A 227 -9.83 -15.33 4.49
N ASN A 228 -8.74 -15.30 3.72
CA ASN A 228 -7.58 -14.45 4.00
C ASN A 228 -7.13 -13.72 2.73
N PRO A 229 -7.58 -12.48 2.52
CA PRO A 229 -7.19 -11.70 1.35
C PRO A 229 -5.69 -11.39 1.30
N CYS A 230 -5.01 -11.30 2.45
CA CYS A 230 -3.57 -11.05 2.48
C CYS A 230 -2.80 -12.21 1.83
N THR A 231 -3.10 -13.45 2.21
CA THR A 231 -2.47 -14.64 1.61
C THR A 231 -2.74 -14.72 0.10
N SER A 232 -3.96 -14.37 -0.31
CA SER A 232 -4.31 -14.35 -1.74
C SER A 232 -3.47 -13.35 -2.54
N ILE A 233 -3.17 -12.18 -1.98
CA ILE A 233 -2.29 -11.18 -2.61
C ILE A 233 -0.82 -11.65 -2.57
N GLU A 234 -0.35 -12.22 -1.47
CA GLU A 234 0.99 -12.78 -1.38
C GLU A 234 1.23 -13.87 -2.44
N ASP A 235 0.25 -14.74 -2.65
CA ASP A 235 0.29 -15.77 -3.70
C ASP A 235 0.38 -15.16 -5.11
N LEU A 236 -0.35 -14.08 -5.38
CA LEU A 236 -0.28 -13.38 -6.66
C LEU A 236 1.08 -12.71 -6.86
N ILE A 237 1.62 -12.05 -5.84
CA ILE A 237 2.97 -11.45 -5.86
C ILE A 237 4.00 -12.55 -6.18
N SER A 238 3.95 -13.67 -5.47
CA SER A 238 4.88 -14.78 -5.67
C SER A 238 4.80 -15.38 -7.07
N LYS A 239 3.61 -15.57 -7.61
CA LYS A 239 3.41 -16.23 -8.91
C LYS A 239 3.64 -15.33 -10.11
N GLU A 240 3.29 -14.05 -10.02
CA GLU A 240 3.27 -13.16 -11.17
C GLU A 240 4.39 -12.12 -11.14
N LEU A 241 4.67 -11.53 -9.97
CA LEU A 241 5.68 -10.49 -9.86
C LEU A 241 7.09 -11.05 -9.73
N CYS A 242 7.29 -12.05 -8.87
CA CYS A 242 8.62 -12.58 -8.57
C CYS A 242 9.37 -13.11 -9.80
N PRO A 243 8.73 -13.84 -10.72
CA PRO A 243 9.42 -14.31 -11.94
C PRO A 243 9.75 -13.19 -12.94
N SER A 244 8.97 -12.09 -12.91
CA SER A 244 9.01 -11.04 -13.95
C SER A 244 9.74 -9.76 -13.51
N ASN A 245 9.96 -9.57 -12.21
CA ASN A 245 10.54 -8.35 -11.68
C ASN A 245 11.83 -8.64 -10.89
N PRO A 246 13.01 -8.29 -11.43
CA PRO A 246 14.28 -8.57 -10.78
C PRO A 246 14.48 -7.83 -9.46
N ILE A 247 13.86 -6.66 -9.28
CA ILE A 247 13.90 -5.92 -8.01
C ILE A 247 13.10 -6.67 -6.95
N ALA A 248 11.90 -7.18 -7.28
CA ALA A 248 11.12 -8.00 -6.37
C ALA A 248 11.85 -9.30 -6.02
N ALA A 249 12.43 -9.98 -7.01
CA ALA A 249 13.18 -11.21 -6.84
C ALA A 249 14.45 -11.05 -5.97
N SER A 250 15.01 -9.84 -5.87
CA SER A 250 16.18 -9.57 -5.03
C SER A 250 15.88 -9.52 -3.52
N SER A 251 14.61 -9.50 -3.13
CA SER A 251 14.21 -9.40 -1.73
C SER A 251 13.49 -10.67 -1.25
N PRO A 252 14.02 -11.38 -0.26
CA PRO A 252 13.33 -12.54 0.33
C PRO A 252 12.03 -12.18 1.06
N LEU A 253 11.83 -10.92 1.44
CA LEU A 253 10.57 -10.43 1.99
C LEU A 253 9.45 -10.37 0.97
N VAL A 254 9.79 -10.04 -0.29
CA VAL A 254 8.84 -9.97 -1.39
C VAL A 254 8.66 -11.34 -2.04
N CYS A 255 9.78 -12.02 -2.29
CA CYS A 255 9.86 -13.29 -2.99
C CYS A 255 10.64 -14.30 -2.13
N PRO A 256 9.95 -14.97 -1.17
CA PRO A 256 10.60 -15.98 -0.36
C PRO A 256 11.12 -17.12 -1.24
N ALA A 257 12.30 -17.64 -0.88
CA ALA A 257 12.82 -18.84 -1.52
C ALA A 257 11.82 -19.99 -1.37
N THR A 258 11.44 -20.61 -2.48
CA THR A 258 10.58 -21.80 -2.52
C THR A 258 11.32 -23.02 -2.07
#